data_c4bd888c1f48e36e795a8304c5cd30e8
#
_entry.id   c4bd888c1f48e36e795a8304c5cd30e8
#
_cell.length_a   1.000
_cell.length_b   1.000
_cell.length_c   1.000
_cell.angle_alpha   90.00
_cell.angle_beta   90.00
_cell.angle_gamma   90.00
#
_symmetry.space_group_name_H-M   'P 1'
#
loop_
_entity.id
_entity.type
_entity.pdbx_description
1 polymer ?
#
loop_
_entity_poly.entity_id
_entity_poly.type
_entity_poly.pdbx_seq_one_letter_code
_entity_poly.pdbx_strand_id
1 'polypeptide(L)'
;MLDDAYGNPVGTRSVEARDAYDLGISRFLGAEPRVSDAFQTAINADEGFALAHIGLARNMQLLAQPDRVKASLGQARTLASGLSARERSHINASALLLEGKAAAARTAVYEHVEKWPADVMIAQMCTSVFGLIGFSGLPGREAEQLAFISRLSQHYGDNWWFLTQLAFAQLEVGQLVAAQANIEAAMAANPKSAHTAHIRAHLYYENMEDKEGLSYLSNWCKNYDPSATLYNHIYWHVGLWSLEAGDFDGMWQVLDMNISPERSQGPPLNVKTDTAALLFRAELAGLKVPVERWKKLSAYALAKFPKPGLGFADLHAAIAHARSGNRDALEVIIDCADGPVSDLTKTLAIGYREMEDENWGIAAEQFCNAMRDHARIGGSNAQRDLIDYSLASCLVHDGRPQEARTLLSITRPQAISKEIVAGL
;
A
#
# COMPACT_ATOMS: atom_id res chain seq x y z
N MET A 1 10.79 14.66 32.30
CA MET A 1 10.17 13.81 31.29
C MET A 1 11.05 13.95 30.07
N LEU A 2 11.34 12.87 29.39
CA LEU A 2 12.13 12.90 28.13
C LEU A 2 11.18 13.20 26.98
N ASP A 3 11.71 13.81 25.92
CA ASP A 3 10.95 14.03 24.68
C ASP A 3 11.42 13.04 23.61
N ASP A 4 10.50 12.61 22.74
CA ASP A 4 10.82 11.84 21.53
C ASP A 4 11.49 12.72 20.46
N ALA A 5 11.91 12.11 19.36
CA ALA A 5 12.57 12.83 18.25
C ALA A 5 11.67 13.88 17.57
N TYR A 6 10.36 13.91 17.86
CA TYR A 6 9.39 14.88 17.37
C TYR A 6 8.96 15.91 18.42
N GLY A 7 9.65 15.93 19.58
CA GLY A 7 9.41 16.89 20.65
C GLY A 7 8.20 16.59 21.52
N ASN A 8 7.67 15.38 21.51
CA ASN A 8 6.57 15.00 22.38
C ASN A 8 7.09 14.38 23.68
N PRO A 9 6.61 14.80 24.86
CA PRO A 9 6.95 14.17 26.12
C PRO A 9 6.52 12.71 26.16
N VAL A 10 7.43 11.81 26.56
CA VAL A 10 7.18 10.34 26.61
C VAL A 10 7.20 9.81 28.03
N GLY A 11 6.42 8.74 28.27
CA GLY A 11 6.18 8.14 29.59
C GLY A 11 7.31 7.24 30.11
N THR A 12 8.55 7.49 29.66
CA THR A 12 9.75 6.83 30.20
C THR A 12 10.72 7.82 30.79
N ARG A 13 11.56 7.36 31.74
CA ARG A 13 12.71 8.11 32.27
C ARG A 13 14.04 7.52 31.79
N SER A 14 14.00 6.37 31.12
CA SER A 14 15.17 5.71 30.53
C SER A 14 15.54 6.37 29.22
N VAL A 15 16.74 6.94 29.15
CA VAL A 15 17.29 7.50 27.90
C VAL A 15 17.46 6.40 26.85
N GLU A 16 17.92 5.21 27.28
CA GLU A 16 18.07 4.04 26.40
C GLU A 16 16.71 3.60 25.80
N ALA A 17 15.65 3.57 26.60
CA ALA A 17 14.31 3.23 26.13
C ALA A 17 13.79 4.26 25.12
N ARG A 18 13.99 5.57 25.39
CA ARG A 18 13.59 6.65 24.49
C ARG A 18 14.36 6.57 23.17
N ASP A 19 15.67 6.40 23.19
CA ASP A 19 16.51 6.35 21.99
C ASP A 19 16.18 5.11 21.13
N ALA A 20 15.94 3.97 21.74
CA ALA A 20 15.49 2.77 21.05
C ALA A 20 14.09 2.91 20.46
N TYR A 21 13.17 3.61 21.13
CA TYR A 21 11.85 3.95 20.63
C TYR A 21 11.93 4.87 19.41
N ASP A 22 12.74 5.94 19.47
CA ASP A 22 12.97 6.86 18.36
C ASP A 22 13.56 6.14 17.14
N LEU A 23 14.49 5.21 17.36
CA LEU A 23 15.02 4.35 16.30
C LEU A 23 13.93 3.46 15.71
N GLY A 24 13.03 2.92 16.55
CA GLY A 24 11.88 2.13 16.12
C GLY A 24 10.93 2.93 15.24
N ILE A 25 10.61 4.17 15.64
CA ILE A 25 9.82 5.11 14.85
C ILE A 25 10.49 5.39 13.49
N SER A 26 11.75 5.79 13.51
CA SER A 26 12.50 6.12 12.29
C SER A 26 12.50 4.96 11.29
N ARG A 27 12.79 3.73 11.76
CA ARG A 27 12.77 2.53 10.93
C ARG A 27 11.38 2.18 10.42
N PHE A 28 10.36 2.31 11.26
CA PHE A 28 8.97 2.08 10.86
C PHE A 28 8.53 3.03 9.77
N LEU A 29 8.78 4.32 9.93
CA LEU A 29 8.43 5.37 8.98
C LEU A 29 9.26 5.27 7.69
N GLY A 30 10.50 4.80 7.76
CA GLY A 30 11.38 4.59 6.61
C GLY A 30 11.19 3.24 5.91
N ALA A 31 10.33 2.36 6.44
CA ALA A 31 10.25 0.95 6.04
C ALA A 31 11.62 0.26 6.04
N GLU A 32 12.45 0.59 7.03
CA GLU A 32 13.76 -0.02 7.23
C GLU A 32 13.63 -1.39 7.92
N PRO A 33 14.64 -2.27 7.85
CA PRO A 33 14.62 -3.55 8.54
C PRO A 33 14.75 -3.39 10.06
N ARG A 34 14.40 -4.46 10.79
CA ARG A 34 14.61 -4.58 12.25
C ARG A 34 13.82 -3.57 13.09
N VAL A 35 12.64 -3.17 12.65
CA VAL A 35 11.71 -2.32 13.41
C VAL A 35 11.35 -2.95 14.75
N SER A 36 10.98 -4.25 14.73
CA SER A 36 10.62 -4.98 15.95
C SER A 36 11.74 -5.02 16.98
N ASP A 37 12.98 -5.18 16.53
CA ASP A 37 14.14 -5.23 17.42
C ASP A 37 14.30 -3.90 18.18
N ALA A 38 14.12 -2.79 17.51
CA ALA A 38 14.24 -1.46 18.12
C ALA A 38 13.16 -1.23 19.19
N PHE A 39 11.88 -1.52 18.87
CA PHE A 39 10.82 -1.41 19.87
C PHE A 39 10.99 -2.42 21.03
N GLN A 40 11.47 -3.63 20.75
CA GLN A 40 11.74 -4.61 21.80
C GLN A 40 12.91 -4.15 22.71
N THR A 41 13.94 -3.52 22.16
CA THR A 41 15.02 -2.91 22.95
C THR A 41 14.47 -1.81 23.87
N ALA A 42 13.55 -0.96 23.35
CA ALA A 42 12.91 0.05 24.18
C ALA A 42 12.11 -0.56 25.34
N ILE A 43 11.36 -1.63 25.08
CA ILE A 43 10.60 -2.38 26.11
C ILE A 43 11.54 -3.02 27.14
N ASN A 44 12.63 -3.62 26.70
CA ASN A 44 13.60 -4.25 27.61
C ASN A 44 14.30 -3.23 28.51
N ALA A 45 14.52 -2.01 28.04
CA ALA A 45 15.13 -0.92 28.80
C ALA A 45 14.13 -0.24 29.78
N ASP A 46 12.82 -0.32 29.49
CA ASP A 46 11.73 0.14 30.35
C ASP A 46 10.43 -0.61 30.01
N GLU A 47 10.11 -1.65 30.75
CA GLU A 47 8.89 -2.46 30.57
C GLU A 47 7.60 -1.65 30.75
N GLY A 48 7.68 -0.52 31.47
CA GLY A 48 6.58 0.43 31.68
C GLY A 48 6.34 1.37 30.51
N PHE A 49 7.15 1.36 29.45
CA PHE A 49 7.03 2.27 28.34
C PHE A 49 5.93 1.88 27.35
N ALA A 50 4.71 2.29 27.61
CA ALA A 50 3.50 1.90 26.90
C ALA A 50 3.54 2.19 25.37
N LEU A 51 4.14 3.30 24.95
CA LEU A 51 4.22 3.64 23.51
C LEU A 51 5.15 2.70 22.75
N ALA A 52 6.19 2.12 23.38
CA ALA A 52 7.03 1.12 22.75
C ALA A 52 6.25 -0.18 22.45
N HIS A 53 5.35 -0.59 23.36
CA HIS A 53 4.43 -1.71 23.10
C HIS A 53 3.47 -1.41 21.95
N ILE A 54 2.96 -0.18 21.81
CA ILE A 54 2.14 0.23 20.66
C ILE A 54 2.92 0.21 19.36
N GLY A 55 4.15 0.74 19.34
CA GLY A 55 5.03 0.68 18.18
C GLY A 55 5.28 -0.75 17.71
N LEU A 56 5.56 -1.65 18.65
CA LEU A 56 5.71 -3.08 18.36
C LEU A 56 4.43 -3.69 17.80
N ALA A 57 3.26 -3.41 18.41
CA ALA A 57 1.96 -3.92 17.94
C ALA A 57 1.65 -3.45 16.51
N ARG A 58 1.95 -2.19 16.18
CA ARG A 58 1.79 -1.64 14.82
C ARG A 58 2.65 -2.36 13.79
N ASN A 59 3.92 -2.64 14.12
CA ASN A 59 4.79 -3.41 13.22
C ASN A 59 4.31 -4.86 13.06
N MET A 60 3.88 -5.51 14.15
CA MET A 60 3.31 -6.85 14.09
C MET A 60 2.03 -6.93 13.26
N GLN A 61 1.22 -5.86 13.23
CA GLN A 61 0.04 -5.77 12.36
C GLN A 61 0.43 -5.84 10.89
N LEU A 62 1.44 -5.08 10.46
CA LEU A 62 1.92 -5.12 9.06
C LEU A 62 2.42 -6.52 8.69
N LEU A 63 3.06 -7.22 9.61
CA LEU A 63 3.56 -8.57 9.42
C LEU A 63 2.50 -9.67 9.62
N ALA A 64 1.23 -9.30 9.81
CA ALA A 64 0.09 -10.19 10.04
C ALA A 64 0.34 -11.21 11.17
N GLN A 65 0.83 -10.74 12.33
CA GLN A 65 1.08 -11.53 13.53
C GLN A 65 0.05 -11.22 14.64
N PRO A 66 -1.21 -11.67 14.53
CA PRO A 66 -2.32 -11.23 15.37
C PRO A 66 -2.12 -11.53 16.87
N ASP A 67 -1.49 -12.65 17.22
CA ASP A 67 -1.26 -12.99 18.63
C ASP A 67 -0.27 -12.02 19.29
N ARG A 68 0.78 -11.61 18.56
CA ARG A 68 1.74 -10.61 19.03
C ARG A 68 1.12 -9.23 19.11
N VAL A 69 0.26 -8.87 18.15
CA VAL A 69 -0.55 -7.63 18.20
C VAL A 69 -1.36 -7.61 19.49
N LYS A 70 -2.14 -8.67 19.76
CA LYS A 70 -2.99 -8.78 20.94
C LYS A 70 -2.19 -8.68 22.24
N ALA A 71 -1.06 -9.36 22.32
CA ALA A 71 -0.19 -9.33 23.51
C ALA A 71 0.36 -7.93 23.77
N SER A 72 0.97 -7.28 22.77
CA SER A 72 1.56 -5.94 22.89
C SER A 72 0.51 -4.85 23.18
N LEU A 73 -0.65 -4.91 22.51
CA LEU A 73 -1.76 -3.98 22.78
C LEU A 73 -2.30 -4.17 24.21
N GLY A 74 -2.41 -5.41 24.68
CA GLY A 74 -2.83 -5.73 26.05
C GLY A 74 -1.91 -5.09 27.09
N GLN A 75 -0.59 -5.19 26.91
CA GLN A 75 0.41 -4.56 27.79
C GLN A 75 0.29 -3.03 27.78
N ALA A 76 0.20 -2.41 26.62
CA ALA A 76 0.02 -0.96 26.51
C ALA A 76 -1.23 -0.46 27.27
N ARG A 77 -2.34 -1.21 27.16
CA ARG A 77 -3.58 -0.87 27.89
C ARG A 77 -3.45 -1.00 29.42
N THR A 78 -2.75 -2.03 29.88
CA THR A 78 -2.50 -2.21 31.33
C THR A 78 -1.71 -1.04 31.91
N LEU A 79 -0.80 -0.48 31.13
CA LEU A 79 0.04 0.67 31.52
C LEU A 79 -0.65 2.03 31.37
N ALA A 80 -1.82 2.09 30.74
CA ALA A 80 -2.44 3.37 30.36
C ALA A 80 -2.90 4.26 31.53
N SER A 81 -3.14 3.71 32.72
CA SER A 81 -3.76 4.45 33.84
C SER A 81 -2.92 5.60 34.38
N GLY A 82 -1.60 5.57 34.22
CA GLY A 82 -0.67 6.62 34.71
C GLY A 82 -0.17 7.58 33.65
N LEU A 83 -0.64 7.45 32.39
CA LEU A 83 -0.09 8.17 31.25
C LEU A 83 -0.71 9.57 31.06
N SER A 84 0.00 10.40 30.30
CA SER A 84 -0.49 11.70 29.85
C SER A 84 -1.76 11.59 28.99
N ALA A 85 -2.49 12.69 28.80
CA ALA A 85 -3.66 12.73 27.94
C ALA A 85 -3.29 12.39 26.48
N ARG A 86 -2.12 12.83 26.01
CA ARG A 86 -1.60 12.51 24.66
C ARG A 86 -1.39 11.01 24.48
N GLU A 87 -0.67 10.38 25.41
CA GLU A 87 -0.35 8.96 25.31
C GLU A 87 -1.60 8.08 25.39
N ARG A 88 -2.54 8.43 26.26
CA ARG A 88 -3.84 7.71 26.30
C ARG A 88 -4.60 7.83 24.98
N SER A 89 -4.61 9.03 24.37
CA SER A 89 -5.23 9.26 23.07
C SER A 89 -4.50 8.50 21.95
N HIS A 90 -3.16 8.47 21.99
CA HIS A 90 -2.31 7.68 21.07
C HIS A 90 -2.64 6.18 21.14
N ILE A 91 -2.69 5.61 22.34
CA ILE A 91 -3.03 4.21 22.57
C ILE A 91 -4.45 3.93 22.06
N ASN A 92 -5.42 4.82 22.33
CA ASN A 92 -6.80 4.65 21.89
C ASN A 92 -6.92 4.62 20.35
N ALA A 93 -6.34 5.59 19.64
CA ALA A 93 -6.38 5.63 18.19
C ALA A 93 -5.72 4.40 17.56
N SER A 94 -4.55 3.99 18.09
CA SER A 94 -3.86 2.78 17.67
C SER A 94 -4.66 1.51 17.95
N ALA A 95 -5.29 1.42 19.12
CA ALA A 95 -6.13 0.28 19.49
C ALA A 95 -7.33 0.11 18.55
N LEU A 96 -8.00 1.18 18.20
CA LEU A 96 -9.12 1.16 17.25
C LEU A 96 -8.68 0.60 15.90
N LEU A 97 -7.52 1.03 15.39
CA LEU A 97 -6.97 0.50 14.13
C LEU A 97 -6.61 -1.00 14.26
N LEU A 98 -5.90 -1.38 15.33
CA LEU A 98 -5.48 -2.76 15.56
C LEU A 98 -6.65 -3.73 15.78
N GLU A 99 -7.80 -3.23 16.20
CA GLU A 99 -9.06 -3.96 16.35
C GLU A 99 -9.92 -3.97 15.07
N GLY A 100 -9.44 -3.40 13.96
CA GLY A 100 -10.16 -3.35 12.69
C GLY A 100 -11.30 -2.32 12.64
N LYS A 101 -11.37 -1.38 13.60
CA LYS A 101 -12.39 -0.33 13.67
C LYS A 101 -11.96 0.91 12.88
N ALA A 102 -11.73 0.74 11.56
CA ALA A 102 -11.06 1.73 10.71
C ALA A 102 -11.73 3.12 10.73
N ALA A 103 -13.06 3.20 10.63
CA ALA A 103 -13.78 4.48 10.66
C ALA A 103 -13.59 5.22 12.00
N ALA A 104 -13.72 4.51 13.12
CA ALA A 104 -13.50 5.08 14.44
C ALA A 104 -12.02 5.47 14.66
N ALA A 105 -11.08 4.66 14.17
CA ALA A 105 -9.67 4.98 14.21
C ALA A 105 -9.36 6.28 13.43
N ARG A 106 -9.94 6.44 12.22
CA ARG A 106 -9.79 7.66 11.41
C ARG A 106 -10.28 8.88 12.17
N THR A 107 -11.47 8.84 12.77
CA THR A 107 -11.98 9.93 13.62
C THR A 107 -11.04 10.24 14.79
N ALA A 108 -10.58 9.20 15.51
CA ALA A 108 -9.66 9.37 16.63
C ALA A 108 -8.30 9.98 16.21
N VAL A 109 -7.79 9.66 15.01
CA VAL A 109 -6.58 10.29 14.45
C VAL A 109 -6.81 11.78 14.23
N TYR A 110 -7.94 12.18 13.62
CA TYR A 110 -8.26 13.60 13.40
C TYR A 110 -8.32 14.38 14.70
N GLU A 111 -9.03 13.87 15.71
CA GLU A 111 -9.12 14.47 17.04
C GLU A 111 -7.78 14.56 17.77
N HIS A 112 -6.93 13.54 17.56
CA HIS A 112 -5.61 13.49 18.17
C HIS A 112 -4.67 14.53 17.56
N VAL A 113 -4.53 14.56 16.22
CA VAL A 113 -3.58 15.46 15.55
C VAL A 113 -3.99 16.93 15.64
N GLU A 114 -5.26 17.24 15.93
CA GLU A 114 -5.69 18.61 16.22
C GLU A 114 -5.06 19.14 17.51
N LYS A 115 -4.84 18.27 18.49
CA LYS A 115 -4.26 18.62 19.80
C LYS A 115 -2.75 18.37 19.87
N TRP A 116 -2.27 17.33 19.18
CA TRP A 116 -0.88 16.87 19.19
C TRP A 116 -0.40 16.57 17.76
N PRO A 117 -0.27 17.60 16.92
CA PRO A 117 0.01 17.45 15.51
C PRO A 117 1.39 16.83 15.21
N ALA A 118 2.34 16.93 16.14
CA ALA A 118 3.68 16.34 16.01
C ALA A 118 3.75 14.85 16.41
N ASP A 119 2.63 14.21 16.78
CA ASP A 119 2.62 12.77 17.06
C ASP A 119 2.60 11.97 15.75
N VAL A 120 3.79 11.74 15.21
CA VAL A 120 4.01 11.16 13.89
C VAL A 120 3.43 9.75 13.74
N MET A 121 3.44 8.93 14.81
CA MET A 121 2.93 7.57 14.77
C MET A 121 1.41 7.52 14.67
N ILE A 122 0.72 8.58 15.07
CA ILE A 122 -0.72 8.72 14.85
C ILE A 122 -1.00 9.39 13.50
N ALA A 123 -0.29 10.47 13.18
CA ALA A 123 -0.47 11.16 11.89
C ALA A 123 -0.28 10.20 10.70
N GLN A 124 0.74 9.34 10.72
CA GLN A 124 1.03 8.40 9.65
C GLN A 124 -0.12 7.42 9.34
N MET A 125 -1.02 7.17 10.29
CA MET A 125 -2.15 6.25 10.06
C MET A 125 -3.14 6.77 9.00
N CYS A 126 -3.15 8.07 8.73
CA CYS A 126 -4.00 8.73 7.73
C CYS A 126 -3.24 9.22 6.49
N THR A 127 -1.94 8.97 6.34
CA THR A 127 -1.15 9.57 5.25
C THR A 127 -0.95 8.50 4.18
N SER A 128 -0.68 7.64 3.80
CA SER A 128 -0.39 6.79 2.64
C SER A 128 -1.66 6.27 1.97
N VAL A 129 -1.54 5.81 0.74
CA VAL A 129 -2.64 5.15 0.01
C VAL A 129 -3.13 3.87 0.69
N PHE A 130 -2.34 3.30 1.61
CA PHE A 130 -2.69 2.16 2.45
C PHE A 130 -3.08 2.59 3.88
N GLY A 131 -3.23 3.89 4.12
CA GLY A 131 -3.70 4.43 5.39
C GLY A 131 -5.22 4.44 5.51
N LEU A 132 -5.70 4.97 6.66
CA LEU A 132 -7.12 5.04 7.00
C LEU A 132 -7.94 5.93 6.03
N ILE A 133 -7.31 6.93 5.41
CA ILE A 133 -7.94 7.71 4.33
C ILE A 133 -7.87 6.91 3.03
N GLY A 134 -6.71 6.37 2.69
CA GLY A 134 -6.48 5.62 1.46
C GLY A 134 -7.42 4.41 1.28
N PHE A 135 -7.71 3.70 2.36
CA PHE A 135 -8.63 2.57 2.39
C PHE A 135 -10.02 2.90 2.96
N SER A 136 -10.39 4.17 3.03
CA SER A 136 -11.71 4.57 3.55
C SER A 136 -12.89 4.07 2.71
N GLY A 137 -12.68 3.80 1.43
CA GLY A 137 -13.73 3.48 0.47
C GLY A 137 -14.63 4.68 0.12
N LEU A 138 -14.23 5.89 0.52
CA LEU A 138 -15.00 7.11 0.30
C LEU A 138 -14.53 7.85 -0.95
N PRO A 139 -15.44 8.56 -1.66
CA PRO A 139 -15.06 9.43 -2.76
C PRO A 139 -14.18 10.59 -2.30
N GLY A 140 -13.27 11.06 -3.17
CA GLY A 140 -12.40 12.20 -2.88
C GLY A 140 -11.28 11.93 -1.87
N ARG A 141 -10.94 10.66 -1.59
CA ARG A 141 -9.91 10.26 -0.63
C ARG A 141 -8.54 10.88 -0.91
N GLU A 142 -8.19 11.08 -2.18
CA GLU A 142 -6.91 11.66 -2.59
C GLU A 142 -6.82 13.14 -2.21
N ALA A 143 -7.87 13.90 -2.47
CA ALA A 143 -7.97 15.29 -2.04
C ALA A 143 -7.99 15.42 -0.50
N GLU A 144 -8.68 14.52 0.18
CA GLU A 144 -8.69 14.46 1.63
C GLU A 144 -7.29 14.15 2.19
N GLN A 145 -6.58 13.22 1.58
CA GLN A 145 -5.22 12.85 2.00
C GLN A 145 -4.25 14.03 1.85
N LEU A 146 -4.33 14.75 0.71
CA LEU A 146 -3.54 15.97 0.51
C LEU A 146 -3.91 17.06 1.53
N ALA A 147 -5.19 17.29 1.77
CA ALA A 147 -5.64 18.25 2.77
C ALA A 147 -5.19 17.86 4.19
N PHE A 148 -5.25 16.58 4.55
CA PHE A 148 -4.81 16.09 5.85
C PHE A 148 -3.32 16.32 6.07
N ILE A 149 -2.46 15.92 5.14
CA ILE A 149 -1.01 16.08 5.32
C ILE A 149 -0.59 17.56 5.23
N SER A 150 -1.20 18.36 4.34
CA SER A 150 -0.83 19.76 4.14
C SER A 150 -1.01 20.60 5.40
N ARG A 151 -2.06 20.38 6.18
CA ARG A 151 -2.30 21.12 7.44
C ARG A 151 -1.27 20.84 8.54
N LEU A 152 -0.51 19.75 8.41
CA LEU A 152 0.55 19.40 9.36
C LEU A 152 1.88 20.12 9.07
N SER A 153 2.02 20.81 7.93
CA SER A 153 3.27 21.41 7.45
C SER A 153 3.98 22.30 8.46
N GLN A 154 3.24 23.14 9.17
CA GLN A 154 3.79 24.04 10.18
C GLN A 154 4.43 23.33 11.39
N HIS A 155 4.16 22.03 11.59
CA HIS A 155 4.64 21.24 12.71
C HIS A 155 5.83 20.35 12.37
N TYR A 156 6.05 20.09 11.07
CA TYR A 156 7.10 19.19 10.61
C TYR A 156 8.19 19.88 9.79
N GLY A 157 7.91 21.05 9.17
CA GLY A 157 8.90 21.77 8.35
C GLY A 157 9.50 20.85 7.28
N ASP A 158 10.83 20.82 7.21
CA ASP A 158 11.59 20.02 6.24
C ASP A 158 11.88 18.58 6.71
N ASN A 159 11.09 18.05 7.65
CA ASN A 159 11.23 16.66 8.09
C ASN A 159 11.04 15.68 6.92
N TRP A 160 12.01 14.78 6.73
CA TRP A 160 12.04 13.83 5.60
C TRP A 160 10.77 12.98 5.47
N TRP A 161 10.19 12.52 6.60
CA TRP A 161 8.96 11.73 6.58
C TRP A 161 7.79 12.56 6.09
N PHE A 162 7.64 13.77 6.62
CA PHE A 162 6.58 14.69 6.22
C PHE A 162 6.66 15.03 4.72
N LEU A 163 7.85 15.41 4.25
CA LEU A 163 8.07 15.72 2.82
C LEU A 163 7.75 14.50 1.93
N THR A 164 8.11 13.29 2.37
CA THR A 164 7.77 12.04 1.65
C THR A 164 6.26 11.85 1.55
N GLN A 165 5.51 12.01 2.65
CA GLN A 165 4.07 11.83 2.65
C GLN A 165 3.34 12.94 1.90
N LEU A 166 3.80 14.18 2.01
CA LEU A 166 3.27 15.30 1.23
C LEU A 166 3.48 15.07 -0.27
N ALA A 167 4.68 14.68 -0.67
CA ALA A 167 4.98 14.36 -2.07
C ALA A 167 4.10 13.23 -2.60
N PHE A 168 3.85 12.18 -1.81
CA PHE A 168 2.98 11.10 -2.25
C PHE A 168 1.54 11.59 -2.47
N ALA A 169 0.99 12.36 -1.53
CA ALA A 169 -0.33 12.93 -1.70
C ALA A 169 -0.42 13.89 -2.91
N GLN A 170 0.65 14.64 -3.20
CA GLN A 170 0.75 15.51 -4.37
C GLN A 170 0.80 14.71 -5.67
N LEU A 171 1.54 13.60 -5.72
CA LEU A 171 1.60 12.68 -6.87
C LEU A 171 0.22 12.13 -7.22
N GLU A 172 -0.52 11.64 -6.21
CA GLU A 172 -1.85 11.05 -6.41
C GLU A 172 -2.88 12.04 -6.96
N VAL A 173 -2.66 13.36 -6.82
CA VAL A 173 -3.51 14.42 -7.41
C VAL A 173 -2.86 15.13 -8.60
N GLY A 174 -1.75 14.61 -9.13
CA GLY A 174 -1.09 15.15 -10.34
C GLY A 174 -0.22 16.40 -10.14
N GLN A 175 0.15 16.77 -8.90
CA GLN A 175 1.04 17.89 -8.59
C GLN A 175 2.52 17.49 -8.72
N LEU A 176 2.95 16.99 -9.89
CA LEU A 176 4.23 16.32 -10.09
C LEU A 176 5.44 17.20 -9.78
N VAL A 177 5.43 18.47 -10.16
CA VAL A 177 6.54 19.42 -9.92
C VAL A 177 6.77 19.66 -8.41
N ALA A 178 5.68 19.84 -7.67
CA ALA A 178 5.78 20.04 -6.21
C ALA A 178 6.21 18.74 -5.51
N ALA A 179 5.71 17.60 -5.97
CA ALA A 179 6.11 16.29 -5.47
C ALA A 179 7.60 16.04 -5.69
N GLN A 180 8.14 16.36 -6.86
CA GLN A 180 9.56 16.21 -7.17
C GLN A 180 10.44 17.00 -6.19
N ALA A 181 10.13 18.27 -5.97
CA ALA A 181 10.90 19.10 -5.05
C ALA A 181 10.93 18.52 -3.62
N ASN A 182 9.78 18.05 -3.13
CA ASN A 182 9.67 17.46 -1.81
C ASN A 182 10.39 16.10 -1.72
N ILE A 183 10.35 15.27 -2.75
CA ILE A 183 11.08 13.99 -2.80
C ILE A 183 12.59 14.20 -2.79
N GLU A 184 13.09 15.14 -3.57
CA GLU A 184 14.53 15.45 -3.60
C GLU A 184 15.03 15.92 -2.22
N ALA A 185 14.29 16.79 -1.56
CA ALA A 185 14.61 17.24 -0.21
C ALA A 185 14.53 16.09 0.83
N ALA A 186 13.50 15.25 0.76
CA ALA A 186 13.35 14.09 1.65
C ALA A 186 14.49 13.08 1.47
N MET A 187 14.89 12.79 0.22
CA MET A 187 16.00 11.89 -0.08
C MET A 187 17.35 12.43 0.37
N ALA A 188 17.57 13.73 0.25
CA ALA A 188 18.79 14.36 0.76
C ALA A 188 18.89 14.23 2.29
N ALA A 189 17.76 14.35 2.99
CA ALA A 189 17.70 14.23 4.45
C ALA A 189 17.77 12.78 4.96
N ASN A 190 17.14 11.82 4.25
CA ASN A 190 17.18 10.39 4.61
C ASN A 190 17.27 9.47 3.37
N PRO A 191 18.48 9.26 2.81
CA PRO A 191 18.68 8.44 1.61
C PRO A 191 18.41 6.94 1.82
N LYS A 192 18.28 6.48 3.08
CA LYS A 192 17.99 5.08 3.43
C LYS A 192 16.51 4.75 3.49
N SER A 193 15.64 5.75 3.50
CA SER A 193 14.21 5.56 3.57
C SER A 193 13.69 4.84 2.31
N ALA A 194 13.20 3.62 2.50
CA ALA A 194 12.57 2.85 1.43
C ALA A 194 11.24 3.49 0.98
N HIS A 195 10.51 4.10 1.89
CA HIS A 195 9.33 4.88 1.52
C HIS A 195 9.66 6.03 0.58
N THR A 196 10.71 6.81 0.87
CA THR A 196 11.12 7.92 0.01
C THR A 196 11.59 7.42 -1.37
N ALA A 197 12.38 6.34 -1.40
CA ALA A 197 12.81 5.72 -2.66
C ALA A 197 11.62 5.18 -3.47
N HIS A 198 10.64 4.60 -2.82
CA HIS A 198 9.40 4.11 -3.42
C HIS A 198 8.56 5.26 -4.01
N ILE A 199 8.40 6.38 -3.29
CA ILE A 199 7.64 7.52 -3.82
C ILE A 199 8.39 8.16 -5.00
N ARG A 200 9.72 8.14 -5.00
CA ARG A 200 10.48 8.54 -6.19
C ARG A 200 10.23 7.62 -7.39
N ALA A 201 10.06 6.32 -7.15
CA ALA A 201 9.64 5.40 -8.23
C ALA A 201 8.28 5.77 -8.80
N HIS A 202 7.31 6.13 -7.95
CA HIS A 202 6.02 6.64 -8.44
C HIS A 202 6.17 7.94 -9.25
N LEU A 203 7.08 8.85 -8.87
CA LEU A 203 7.34 10.07 -9.66
C LEU A 203 7.86 9.73 -11.06
N TYR A 204 8.81 8.79 -11.18
CA TYR A 204 9.29 8.33 -12.48
C TYR A 204 8.16 7.68 -13.31
N TYR A 205 7.29 6.90 -12.65
CA TYR A 205 6.16 6.26 -13.30
C TYR A 205 5.17 7.29 -13.86
N GLU A 206 4.77 8.29 -13.07
CA GLU A 206 3.83 9.33 -13.50
C GLU A 206 4.44 10.29 -14.55
N ASN A 207 5.76 10.53 -14.50
CA ASN A 207 6.49 11.30 -15.51
C ASN A 207 6.80 10.51 -16.78
N MET A 208 6.50 9.20 -16.83
CA MET A 208 6.85 8.30 -17.95
C MET A 208 8.37 8.16 -18.19
N GLU A 209 9.16 8.29 -17.13
CA GLU A 209 10.63 8.18 -17.12
C GLU A 209 11.05 6.74 -16.74
N ASP A 210 10.59 5.75 -17.51
CA ASP A 210 10.69 4.33 -17.12
C ASP A 210 12.12 3.82 -17.07
N LYS A 211 12.97 4.23 -18.02
CA LYS A 211 14.38 3.81 -18.06
C LYS A 211 15.15 4.35 -16.86
N GLU A 212 14.93 5.60 -16.54
CA GLU A 212 15.51 6.29 -15.38
C GLU A 212 14.99 5.65 -14.09
N GLY A 213 13.68 5.38 -14.02
CA GLY A 213 13.02 4.72 -12.89
C GLY A 213 13.54 3.31 -12.66
N LEU A 214 13.61 2.48 -13.70
CA LEU A 214 14.16 1.12 -13.64
C LEU A 214 15.64 1.14 -13.18
N SER A 215 16.46 2.01 -13.79
CA SER A 215 17.87 2.14 -13.44
C SER A 215 18.04 2.57 -12.00
N TYR A 216 17.29 3.59 -11.56
CA TYR A 216 17.34 4.12 -10.20
C TYR A 216 16.97 3.04 -9.18
N LEU A 217 15.79 2.45 -9.34
CA LEU A 217 15.25 1.54 -8.32
C LEU A 217 16.01 0.23 -8.27
N SER A 218 16.41 -0.34 -9.42
CA SER A 218 17.25 -1.53 -9.50
C SER A 218 18.60 -1.34 -8.82
N ASN A 219 19.19 -0.13 -8.86
CA ASN A 219 20.40 0.16 -8.13
C ASN A 219 20.15 0.37 -6.63
N TRP A 220 19.08 1.08 -6.27
CA TRP A 220 18.77 1.38 -4.88
C TRP A 220 18.46 0.11 -4.08
N CYS A 221 17.67 -0.82 -4.64
CA CYS A 221 17.20 -2.03 -3.92
C CYS A 221 18.26 -3.13 -3.76
N LYS A 222 19.44 -3.04 -4.43
CA LYS A 222 20.49 -4.08 -4.32
C LYS A 222 20.90 -4.43 -2.90
N ASN A 223 20.89 -3.45 -2.01
CA ASN A 223 21.28 -3.59 -0.61
C ASN A 223 20.11 -3.48 0.35
N TYR A 224 18.88 -3.50 -0.15
CA TYR A 224 17.70 -3.44 0.69
C TYR A 224 17.38 -4.82 1.26
N ASP A 225 17.14 -4.87 2.57
CA ASP A 225 17.01 -6.13 3.30
C ASP A 225 15.68 -6.83 2.96
N PRO A 226 15.69 -8.12 2.60
CA PRO A 226 14.48 -8.88 2.29
C PRO A 226 13.44 -8.96 3.41
N SER A 227 13.82 -8.75 4.65
CA SER A 227 12.90 -8.73 5.81
C SER A 227 12.17 -7.41 5.99
N ALA A 228 12.53 -6.38 5.23
CA ALA A 228 11.90 -5.07 5.32
C ALA A 228 10.51 -5.04 4.67
N THR A 229 9.61 -4.24 5.22
CA THR A 229 8.17 -4.29 4.87
C THR A 229 7.82 -3.87 3.44
N LEU A 230 8.67 -3.09 2.77
CA LEU A 230 8.46 -2.69 1.37
C LEU A 230 9.28 -3.50 0.36
N TYR A 231 10.02 -4.52 0.79
CA TYR A 231 10.95 -5.24 -0.10
C TYR A 231 10.26 -5.75 -1.38
N ASN A 232 9.23 -6.57 -1.25
CA ASN A 232 8.53 -7.12 -2.40
C ASN A 232 7.85 -6.05 -3.26
N HIS A 233 7.31 -5.01 -2.66
CA HIS A 233 6.64 -3.93 -3.36
C HIS A 233 7.60 -3.04 -4.18
N ILE A 234 8.80 -2.78 -3.66
CA ILE A 234 9.85 -2.11 -4.44
C ILE A 234 10.25 -2.95 -5.67
N TYR A 235 10.43 -4.26 -5.48
CA TYR A 235 10.72 -5.15 -6.61
C TYR A 235 9.53 -5.29 -7.57
N TRP A 236 8.30 -5.11 -7.10
CA TRP A 236 7.14 -5.04 -7.98
C TRP A 236 7.26 -3.90 -9.02
N HIS A 237 7.70 -2.72 -8.62
CA HIS A 237 7.98 -1.63 -9.56
C HIS A 237 9.09 -1.99 -10.55
N VAL A 238 10.15 -2.66 -10.11
CA VAL A 238 11.19 -3.18 -11.02
C VAL A 238 10.58 -4.17 -12.02
N GLY A 239 9.74 -5.09 -11.54
CA GLY A 239 9.05 -6.06 -12.40
C GLY A 239 8.10 -5.42 -13.42
N LEU A 240 7.38 -4.35 -13.04
CA LEU A 240 6.53 -3.59 -13.95
C LEU A 240 7.34 -2.99 -15.09
N TRP A 241 8.42 -2.27 -14.76
CA TRP A 241 9.26 -1.65 -15.78
C TRP A 241 10.02 -2.67 -16.63
N SER A 242 10.41 -3.84 -16.09
CA SER A 242 10.97 -4.92 -16.87
C SER A 242 9.95 -5.45 -17.89
N LEU A 243 8.68 -5.64 -17.47
CA LEU A 243 7.59 -6.03 -18.36
C LEU A 243 7.38 -4.99 -19.48
N GLU A 244 7.27 -3.70 -19.12
CA GLU A 244 7.05 -2.59 -20.06
C GLU A 244 8.22 -2.37 -21.02
N ALA A 245 9.45 -2.73 -20.61
CA ALA A 245 10.64 -2.69 -21.45
C ALA A 245 10.79 -3.92 -22.38
N GLY A 246 9.89 -4.92 -22.27
CA GLY A 246 9.97 -6.19 -22.99
C GLY A 246 11.03 -7.16 -22.45
N ASP A 247 11.62 -6.86 -21.28
CA ASP A 247 12.52 -7.78 -20.58
C ASP A 247 11.71 -8.77 -19.74
N PHE A 248 11.09 -9.72 -20.46
CA PHE A 248 10.21 -10.72 -19.83
C PHE A 248 10.98 -11.69 -18.92
N ASP A 249 12.21 -12.04 -19.27
CA ASP A 249 13.05 -12.91 -18.43
C ASP A 249 13.39 -12.20 -17.12
N GLY A 250 13.76 -10.94 -17.17
CA GLY A 250 13.99 -10.10 -15.99
C GLY A 250 12.73 -9.98 -15.13
N MET A 251 11.57 -9.74 -15.72
CA MET A 251 10.28 -9.70 -15.01
C MET A 251 10.00 -11.02 -14.28
N TRP A 252 10.16 -12.18 -14.94
CA TRP A 252 9.97 -13.49 -14.32
C TRP A 252 10.96 -13.74 -13.19
N GLN A 253 12.23 -13.35 -13.38
CA GLN A 253 13.25 -13.47 -12.34
C GLN A 253 12.89 -12.67 -11.11
N VAL A 254 12.46 -11.41 -11.28
CA VAL A 254 12.02 -10.54 -10.18
C VAL A 254 10.83 -11.14 -9.45
N LEU A 255 9.82 -11.62 -10.19
CA LEU A 255 8.65 -12.25 -9.60
C LEU A 255 9.05 -13.47 -8.75
N ASP A 256 9.87 -14.37 -9.32
CA ASP A 256 10.21 -15.64 -8.69
C ASP A 256 11.16 -15.50 -7.49
N MET A 257 12.03 -14.48 -7.50
CA MET A 257 13.04 -14.32 -6.46
C MET A 257 12.62 -13.35 -5.33
N ASN A 258 11.74 -12.38 -5.62
CA ASN A 258 11.53 -11.24 -4.73
C ASN A 258 10.07 -11.02 -4.33
N ILE A 259 9.08 -11.41 -5.17
CA ILE A 259 7.68 -11.04 -4.99
C ILE A 259 6.81 -12.22 -4.58
N SER A 260 7.00 -13.39 -5.21
CA SER A 260 6.09 -14.54 -5.08
C SER A 260 5.87 -15.00 -3.63
N PRO A 261 4.70 -15.58 -3.33
CA PRO A 261 4.37 -16.06 -1.98
C PRO A 261 5.38 -17.05 -1.38
N GLU A 262 6.10 -17.78 -2.23
CA GLU A 262 7.08 -18.79 -1.83
C GLU A 262 8.41 -18.18 -1.37
N ARG A 263 8.68 -16.93 -1.70
CA ARG A 263 9.97 -16.27 -1.45
C ARG A 263 9.87 -15.04 -0.59
N SER A 264 8.80 -14.27 -0.72
CA SER A 264 8.67 -13.00 -0.02
C SER A 264 8.46 -13.19 1.50
N GLN A 265 9.16 -12.36 2.28
CA GLN A 265 8.98 -12.21 3.72
C GLN A 265 8.15 -10.95 4.06
N GLY A 266 7.68 -10.24 3.04
CA GLY A 266 6.93 -9.00 3.20
C GLY A 266 5.52 -9.19 3.77
N PRO A 267 4.83 -8.08 4.01
CA PRO A 267 3.44 -8.09 4.47
C PRO A 267 2.54 -8.92 3.54
N PRO A 268 1.73 -9.83 4.06
CA PRO A 268 0.88 -10.71 3.23
C PRO A 268 -0.04 -9.97 2.27
N LEU A 269 -0.47 -8.76 2.62
CA LEU A 269 -1.26 -7.91 1.73
C LEU A 269 -0.47 -7.59 0.45
N ASN A 270 0.74 -7.04 0.61
CA ASN A 270 1.60 -6.66 -0.53
C ASN A 270 1.97 -7.90 -1.36
N VAL A 271 2.36 -8.99 -0.72
CA VAL A 271 2.70 -10.24 -1.43
C VAL A 271 1.56 -10.68 -2.35
N LYS A 272 0.32 -10.69 -1.85
CA LYS A 272 -0.85 -11.06 -2.64
C LYS A 272 -1.12 -10.07 -3.77
N THR A 273 -1.17 -8.78 -3.46
CA THR A 273 -1.58 -7.75 -4.43
C THR A 273 -0.53 -7.54 -5.52
N ASP A 274 0.74 -7.49 -5.14
CA ASP A 274 1.84 -7.28 -6.09
C ASP A 274 2.01 -8.49 -7.02
N THR A 275 1.89 -9.72 -6.47
CA THR A 275 1.93 -10.93 -7.29
C THR A 275 0.76 -10.98 -8.29
N ALA A 276 -0.48 -10.72 -7.82
CA ALA A 276 -1.66 -10.72 -8.68
C ALA A 276 -1.55 -9.67 -9.78
N ALA A 277 -1.16 -8.44 -9.42
CA ALA A 277 -1.03 -7.33 -10.36
C ALA A 277 0.03 -7.60 -11.44
N LEU A 278 1.21 -8.11 -11.05
CA LEU A 278 2.27 -8.37 -12.03
C LEU A 278 1.93 -9.52 -12.97
N LEU A 279 1.39 -10.64 -12.44
CA LEU A 279 0.94 -11.77 -13.26
C LEU A 279 -0.15 -11.35 -14.24
N PHE A 280 -1.12 -10.56 -13.79
CA PHE A 280 -2.23 -10.17 -14.64
C PHE A 280 -1.81 -9.14 -15.70
N ARG A 281 -0.92 -8.20 -15.37
CA ARG A 281 -0.33 -7.29 -16.37
C ARG A 281 0.49 -8.05 -17.41
N ALA A 282 1.19 -9.12 -17.03
CA ALA A 282 1.87 -9.99 -17.98
C ALA A 282 0.88 -10.63 -18.97
N GLU A 283 -0.28 -11.11 -18.49
CA GLU A 283 -1.32 -11.66 -19.39
C GLU A 283 -1.94 -10.59 -20.29
N LEU A 284 -2.23 -9.41 -19.74
CA LEU A 284 -2.75 -8.29 -20.53
C LEU A 284 -1.78 -7.89 -21.66
N ALA A 285 -0.48 -7.97 -21.42
CA ALA A 285 0.57 -7.76 -22.41
C ALA A 285 0.77 -8.95 -23.39
N GLY A 286 -0.07 -9.98 -23.30
CA GLY A 286 -0.06 -11.13 -24.18
C GLY A 286 0.88 -12.29 -23.78
N LEU A 287 1.50 -12.24 -22.60
CA LEU A 287 2.31 -13.35 -22.11
C LEU A 287 1.42 -14.47 -21.56
N LYS A 288 1.85 -15.71 -21.76
CA LYS A 288 1.18 -16.86 -21.18
C LYS A 288 1.66 -17.09 -19.75
N VAL A 289 0.78 -16.86 -18.78
CA VAL A 289 1.03 -17.18 -17.37
C VAL A 289 0.57 -18.62 -17.08
N PRO A 290 1.45 -19.50 -16.54
CA PRO A 290 1.05 -20.84 -16.16
C PRO A 290 -0.04 -20.82 -15.09
N VAL A 291 -1.14 -21.58 -15.29
CA VAL A 291 -2.29 -21.64 -14.38
C VAL A 291 -1.89 -22.05 -12.95
N GLU A 292 -0.83 -22.82 -12.80
CA GLU A 292 -0.33 -23.24 -11.49
C GLU A 292 0.15 -22.04 -10.63
N ARG A 293 0.63 -20.95 -11.24
CA ARG A 293 0.96 -19.70 -10.51
C ARG A 293 -0.30 -19.09 -9.92
N TRP A 294 -1.37 -19.05 -10.69
CA TRP A 294 -2.67 -18.56 -10.25
C TRP A 294 -3.29 -19.43 -9.17
N LYS A 295 -3.24 -20.76 -9.29
CA LYS A 295 -3.70 -21.69 -8.25
C LYS A 295 -2.98 -21.49 -6.92
N LYS A 296 -1.66 -21.34 -6.95
CA LYS A 296 -0.86 -21.04 -5.74
C LYS A 296 -1.26 -19.70 -5.11
N LEU A 297 -1.44 -18.66 -5.92
CA LEU A 297 -1.83 -17.34 -5.44
C LEU A 297 -3.26 -17.35 -4.87
N SER A 298 -4.20 -18.03 -5.52
CA SER A 298 -5.57 -18.22 -5.04
C SER A 298 -5.59 -18.93 -3.67
N ALA A 299 -4.79 -20.00 -3.53
CA ALA A 299 -4.65 -20.71 -2.25
C ALA A 299 -4.03 -19.82 -1.17
N TYR A 300 -3.01 -19.02 -1.52
CA TYR A 300 -2.40 -18.05 -0.60
C TYR A 300 -3.42 -16.98 -0.15
N ALA A 301 -4.21 -16.45 -1.09
CA ALA A 301 -5.26 -15.48 -0.78
C ALA A 301 -6.27 -16.03 0.23
N LEU A 302 -6.78 -17.25 0.02
CA LEU A 302 -7.69 -17.92 0.95
C LEU A 302 -7.08 -18.17 2.32
N ALA A 303 -5.80 -18.58 2.37
CA ALA A 303 -5.12 -18.87 3.63
C ALA A 303 -4.89 -17.61 4.48
N LYS A 304 -4.57 -16.48 3.84
CA LYS A 304 -4.23 -15.22 4.53
C LYS A 304 -5.42 -14.27 4.70
N PHE A 305 -6.40 -14.32 3.80
CA PHE A 305 -7.57 -13.43 3.74
C PHE A 305 -8.83 -14.27 3.47
N PRO A 306 -9.26 -15.11 4.44
CA PRO A 306 -10.35 -16.07 4.22
C PRO A 306 -11.74 -15.44 4.08
N LYS A 307 -11.84 -14.14 4.35
CA LYS A 307 -13.09 -13.37 4.22
C LYS A 307 -12.82 -12.07 3.48
N PRO A 308 -13.71 -11.64 2.58
CA PRO A 308 -13.70 -10.30 2.03
C PRO A 308 -13.85 -9.25 3.13
N GLY A 309 -13.28 -8.04 2.93
CA GLY A 309 -13.41 -6.97 3.91
C GLY A 309 -12.49 -5.77 3.65
N LEU A 310 -11.61 -5.87 2.66
CA LEU A 310 -10.78 -4.77 2.20
C LEU A 310 -10.79 -4.75 0.67
N GLY A 311 -11.56 -3.86 0.07
CA GLY A 311 -11.83 -3.85 -1.38
C GLY A 311 -10.59 -3.95 -2.25
N PHE A 312 -9.50 -3.24 -1.93
CA PHE A 312 -8.24 -3.36 -2.65
C PHE A 312 -7.65 -4.78 -2.59
N ALA A 313 -7.72 -5.41 -1.43
CA ALA A 313 -7.27 -6.78 -1.24
C ALA A 313 -8.17 -7.78 -1.96
N ASP A 314 -9.47 -7.53 -1.95
CA ASP A 314 -10.50 -8.39 -2.53
C ASP A 314 -10.48 -8.33 -4.05
N LEU A 315 -10.21 -7.15 -4.64
CA LEU A 315 -9.96 -6.98 -6.07
C LEU A 315 -8.86 -7.93 -6.58
N HIS A 316 -7.71 -7.95 -5.92
CA HIS A 316 -6.57 -8.78 -6.33
C HIS A 316 -6.82 -10.27 -6.05
N ALA A 317 -7.60 -10.59 -5.01
CA ALA A 317 -8.05 -11.96 -4.76
C ALA A 317 -9.03 -12.42 -5.86
N ALA A 318 -9.96 -11.56 -6.30
CA ALA A 318 -10.90 -11.85 -7.37
C ALA A 318 -10.17 -12.20 -8.68
N ILE A 319 -9.12 -11.44 -9.04
CA ILE A 319 -8.26 -11.77 -10.20
C ILE A 319 -7.64 -13.16 -10.03
N ALA A 320 -7.03 -13.43 -8.88
CA ALA A 320 -6.37 -14.72 -8.64
C ALA A 320 -7.36 -15.89 -8.65
N HIS A 321 -8.56 -15.72 -8.11
CA HIS A 321 -9.61 -16.75 -8.11
C HIS A 321 -10.16 -16.98 -9.52
N ALA A 322 -10.44 -15.93 -10.28
CA ALA A 322 -10.88 -16.01 -11.66
C ALA A 322 -9.83 -16.77 -12.50
N ARG A 323 -8.59 -16.30 -12.54
CA ARG A 323 -7.52 -16.88 -13.36
C ARG A 323 -7.10 -18.30 -12.95
N SER A 324 -7.35 -18.70 -11.71
CA SER A 324 -7.11 -20.08 -11.23
C SER A 324 -8.25 -21.05 -11.51
N GLY A 325 -9.41 -20.56 -11.95
CA GLY A 325 -10.65 -21.34 -12.07
C GLY A 325 -11.34 -21.64 -10.74
N ASN A 326 -10.97 -20.93 -9.65
CA ASN A 326 -11.59 -21.09 -8.32
C ASN A 326 -12.88 -20.28 -8.23
N ARG A 327 -13.92 -20.76 -8.93
CA ARG A 327 -15.21 -20.07 -9.06
C ARG A 327 -15.87 -19.84 -7.70
N ASP A 328 -15.85 -20.83 -6.82
CA ASP A 328 -16.50 -20.75 -5.52
C ASP A 328 -15.92 -19.61 -4.67
N ALA A 329 -14.59 -19.45 -4.67
CA ALA A 329 -13.93 -18.37 -3.94
C ALA A 329 -14.21 -16.99 -4.56
N LEU A 330 -14.34 -16.91 -5.87
CA LEU A 330 -14.73 -15.68 -6.57
C LEU A 330 -16.16 -15.27 -6.22
N GLU A 331 -17.10 -16.22 -6.23
CA GLU A 331 -18.51 -15.96 -5.86
C GLU A 331 -18.64 -15.51 -4.40
N VAL A 332 -17.79 -16.01 -3.48
CA VAL A 332 -17.75 -15.49 -2.10
C VAL A 332 -17.43 -14.00 -2.06
N ILE A 333 -16.51 -13.51 -2.92
CA ILE A 333 -16.22 -12.07 -2.99
C ILE A 333 -17.43 -11.31 -3.53
N ILE A 334 -18.04 -11.81 -4.59
CA ILE A 334 -19.23 -11.18 -5.24
C ILE A 334 -20.39 -11.07 -4.25
N ASP A 335 -20.67 -12.14 -3.51
CA ASP A 335 -21.84 -12.20 -2.61
C ASP A 335 -21.58 -11.49 -1.27
N CYS A 336 -20.37 -11.64 -0.72
CA CYS A 336 -20.07 -11.31 0.67
C CYS A 336 -19.20 -10.06 0.85
N ALA A 337 -18.74 -9.38 -0.23
CA ALA A 337 -18.02 -8.12 -0.05
C ALA A 337 -18.87 -7.11 0.73
N ASP A 338 -18.26 -6.49 1.74
CA ASP A 338 -18.94 -5.60 2.69
C ASP A 338 -18.15 -4.29 2.87
N GLY A 339 -18.76 -3.32 3.56
CA GLY A 339 -18.16 -2.01 3.85
C GLY A 339 -18.40 -0.95 2.77
N PRO A 340 -17.77 0.23 2.91
CA PRO A 340 -18.06 1.41 2.09
C PRO A 340 -17.79 1.26 0.59
N VAL A 341 -16.99 0.27 0.19
CA VAL A 341 -16.55 0.04 -1.20
C VAL A 341 -17.06 -1.28 -1.76
N SER A 342 -18.02 -1.93 -1.08
CA SER A 342 -18.55 -3.24 -1.46
C SER A 342 -19.18 -3.25 -2.85
N ASP A 343 -19.88 -2.20 -3.23
CA ASP A 343 -20.48 -2.01 -4.55
C ASP A 343 -19.42 -2.07 -5.67
N LEU A 344 -18.35 -1.32 -5.52
CA LEU A 344 -17.25 -1.29 -6.47
C LEU A 344 -16.49 -2.62 -6.49
N THR A 345 -16.24 -3.22 -5.33
CA THR A 345 -15.58 -4.53 -5.22
C THR A 345 -16.36 -5.61 -5.97
N LYS A 346 -17.68 -5.66 -5.79
CA LYS A 346 -18.57 -6.60 -6.49
C LYS A 346 -18.56 -6.37 -8.00
N THR A 347 -18.68 -5.11 -8.43
CA THR A 347 -18.64 -4.73 -9.85
C THR A 347 -17.35 -5.22 -10.51
N LEU A 348 -16.18 -4.97 -9.89
CA LEU A 348 -14.89 -5.40 -10.41
C LEU A 348 -14.74 -6.93 -10.40
N ALA A 349 -15.18 -7.61 -9.34
CA ALA A 349 -15.14 -9.08 -9.26
C ALA A 349 -16.02 -9.73 -10.34
N ILE A 350 -17.20 -9.18 -10.61
CA ILE A 350 -18.07 -9.60 -11.74
C ILE A 350 -17.33 -9.35 -13.06
N GLY A 351 -16.69 -8.21 -13.25
CA GLY A 351 -15.90 -7.92 -14.44
C GLY A 351 -14.84 -8.99 -14.73
N TYR A 352 -14.07 -9.40 -13.72
CA TYR A 352 -13.08 -10.48 -13.88
C TYR A 352 -13.72 -11.86 -14.11
N ARG A 353 -14.88 -12.13 -13.53
CA ARG A 353 -15.66 -13.34 -13.83
C ARG A 353 -16.06 -13.40 -15.30
N GLU A 354 -16.61 -12.32 -15.81
CA GLU A 354 -17.08 -12.22 -17.20
C GLU A 354 -15.91 -12.27 -18.21
N MET A 355 -14.72 -11.74 -17.82
CA MET A 355 -13.50 -11.90 -18.62
C MET A 355 -13.11 -13.39 -18.76
N GLU A 356 -13.21 -14.15 -17.68
CA GLU A 356 -12.89 -15.58 -17.66
C GLU A 356 -13.90 -16.40 -18.49
N ASP A 357 -15.16 -15.97 -18.50
CA ASP A 357 -16.23 -16.58 -19.30
C ASP A 357 -16.24 -16.07 -20.76
N GLU A 358 -15.26 -15.25 -21.16
CA GLU A 358 -15.13 -14.62 -22.49
C GLU A 358 -16.32 -13.73 -22.88
N ASN A 359 -17.11 -13.27 -21.91
CA ASN A 359 -18.21 -12.33 -22.09
C ASN A 359 -17.70 -10.87 -22.16
N TRP A 360 -16.85 -10.60 -23.13
CA TRP A 360 -16.04 -9.38 -23.21
C TRP A 360 -16.85 -8.09 -23.15
N GLY A 361 -18.02 -8.04 -23.82
CA GLY A 361 -18.91 -6.87 -23.80
C GLY A 361 -19.47 -6.60 -22.41
N ILE A 362 -19.89 -7.67 -21.68
CA ILE A 362 -20.41 -7.55 -20.31
C ILE A 362 -19.28 -7.15 -19.35
N ALA A 363 -18.10 -7.76 -19.49
CA ALA A 363 -16.92 -7.40 -18.70
C ALA A 363 -16.56 -5.92 -18.90
N ALA A 364 -16.52 -5.45 -20.15
CA ALA A 364 -16.27 -4.03 -20.47
C ALA A 364 -17.27 -3.09 -19.81
N GLU A 365 -18.56 -3.46 -19.77
CA GLU A 365 -19.58 -2.67 -19.08
C GLU A 365 -19.33 -2.58 -17.57
N GLN A 366 -18.94 -3.69 -16.92
CA GLN A 366 -18.61 -3.70 -15.49
C GLN A 366 -17.41 -2.80 -15.19
N PHE A 367 -16.33 -2.93 -15.93
CA PHE A 367 -15.17 -2.06 -15.75
C PHE A 367 -15.48 -0.59 -16.06
N CYS A 368 -16.28 -0.30 -17.09
CA CYS A 368 -16.73 1.05 -17.39
C CYS A 368 -17.55 1.66 -16.24
N ASN A 369 -18.42 0.86 -15.62
CA ASN A 369 -19.17 1.29 -14.43
C ASN A 369 -18.22 1.58 -13.25
N ALA A 370 -17.18 0.78 -13.07
CA ALA A 370 -16.19 0.98 -12.01
C ALA A 370 -15.36 2.26 -12.20
N MET A 371 -15.11 2.69 -13.45
CA MET A 371 -14.30 3.88 -13.77
C MET A 371 -14.85 5.19 -13.17
N ARG A 372 -16.12 5.26 -12.79
CA ARG A 372 -16.75 6.47 -12.23
C ARG A 372 -16.06 6.97 -10.97
N ASP A 373 -15.63 6.04 -10.10
CA ASP A 373 -15.04 6.35 -8.81
C ASP A 373 -14.08 5.25 -8.31
N HIS A 374 -13.38 4.59 -9.25
CA HIS A 374 -12.46 3.49 -8.95
C HIS A 374 -11.37 3.85 -7.94
N ALA A 375 -11.09 5.14 -7.73
CA ALA A 375 -10.20 5.60 -6.67
C ALA A 375 -10.63 5.12 -5.28
N ARG A 376 -11.91 4.88 -5.04
CA ARG A 376 -12.45 4.35 -3.77
C ARG A 376 -11.90 2.97 -3.41
N ILE A 377 -11.46 2.17 -4.38
CA ILE A 377 -10.92 0.83 -4.11
C ILE A 377 -9.65 0.88 -3.25
N GLY A 378 -8.93 1.98 -3.27
CA GLY A 378 -7.63 2.14 -2.61
C GLY A 378 -6.46 1.94 -3.57
N GLY A 379 -5.24 1.92 -3.01
CA GLY A 379 -4.03 1.84 -3.80
C GLY A 379 -3.63 3.14 -4.49
N SER A 380 -2.45 3.16 -5.10
CA SER A 380 -1.93 4.28 -5.89
C SER A 380 -2.46 4.27 -7.32
N ASN A 381 -2.25 5.38 -8.05
CA ASN A 381 -2.53 5.47 -9.48
C ASN A 381 -1.93 4.28 -10.24
N ALA A 382 -0.64 4.01 -10.05
CA ALA A 382 0.04 2.89 -10.70
C ALA A 382 -0.61 1.51 -10.43
N GLN A 383 -1.18 1.32 -9.24
CA GLN A 383 -1.89 0.07 -8.90
C GLN A 383 -3.28 0.02 -9.52
N ARG A 384 -3.98 1.15 -9.62
CA ARG A 384 -5.33 1.23 -10.20
C ARG A 384 -5.35 1.17 -11.72
N ASP A 385 -4.26 1.48 -12.41
CA ASP A 385 -4.11 1.31 -13.85
C ASP A 385 -4.46 -0.11 -14.33
N LEU A 386 -4.42 -1.08 -13.42
CA LEU A 386 -4.87 -2.44 -13.69
C LEU A 386 -6.34 -2.48 -14.12
N ILE A 387 -7.18 -1.59 -13.61
CA ILE A 387 -8.61 -1.48 -13.96
C ILE A 387 -8.75 -0.89 -15.37
N ASP A 388 -8.00 0.18 -15.67
CA ASP A 388 -7.97 0.80 -17.00
C ASP A 388 -7.53 -0.20 -18.08
N TYR A 389 -6.47 -0.96 -17.79
CA TYR A 389 -5.95 -1.95 -18.73
C TYR A 389 -6.88 -3.15 -18.87
N SER A 390 -7.61 -3.54 -17.82
CA SER A 390 -8.65 -4.58 -17.89
C SER A 390 -9.78 -4.14 -18.83
N LEU A 391 -10.26 -2.90 -18.68
CA LEU A 391 -11.27 -2.34 -19.58
C LEU A 391 -10.77 -2.29 -21.03
N ALA A 392 -9.55 -1.80 -21.25
CA ALA A 392 -8.97 -1.73 -22.58
C ALA A 392 -8.85 -3.12 -23.23
N SER A 393 -8.42 -4.13 -22.48
CA SER A 393 -8.34 -5.52 -22.94
C SER A 393 -9.72 -6.08 -23.32
N CYS A 394 -10.74 -5.85 -22.48
CA CYS A 394 -12.11 -6.27 -22.79
C CYS A 394 -12.61 -5.61 -24.09
N LEU A 395 -12.36 -4.32 -24.29
CA LEU A 395 -12.75 -3.61 -25.51
C LEU A 395 -12.04 -4.17 -26.76
N VAL A 396 -10.75 -4.52 -26.65
CA VAL A 396 -10.01 -5.14 -27.76
C VAL A 396 -10.65 -6.48 -28.14
N HIS A 397 -10.91 -7.34 -27.16
CA HIS A 397 -11.50 -8.67 -27.39
C HIS A 397 -12.97 -8.60 -27.86
N ASP A 398 -13.68 -7.53 -27.49
CA ASP A 398 -15.06 -7.26 -27.96
C ASP A 398 -15.08 -6.66 -29.40
N GLY A 399 -13.92 -6.55 -30.05
CA GLY A 399 -13.82 -5.97 -31.42
C GLY A 399 -13.87 -4.44 -31.46
N ARG A 400 -13.59 -3.76 -30.36
CA ARG A 400 -13.65 -2.29 -30.17
C ARG A 400 -12.27 -1.66 -29.86
N PRO A 401 -11.19 -2.01 -30.60
CA PRO A 401 -9.83 -1.57 -30.26
C PRO A 401 -9.67 -0.03 -30.36
N GLN A 402 -10.46 0.64 -31.19
CA GLN A 402 -10.39 2.10 -31.29
C GLN A 402 -10.92 2.81 -30.03
N GLU A 403 -11.93 2.23 -29.36
CA GLU A 403 -12.41 2.74 -28.08
C GLU A 403 -11.36 2.55 -26.99
N ALA A 404 -10.69 1.37 -26.95
CA ALA A 404 -9.59 1.10 -26.05
C ALA A 404 -8.43 2.12 -26.25
N ARG A 405 -8.05 2.42 -27.50
CA ARG A 405 -7.05 3.46 -27.80
C ARG A 405 -7.49 4.83 -27.31
N THR A 406 -8.75 5.19 -27.52
CA THR A 406 -9.28 6.47 -27.06
C THR A 406 -9.25 6.57 -25.53
N LEU A 407 -9.67 5.53 -24.82
CA LEU A 407 -9.59 5.45 -23.36
C LEU A 407 -8.15 5.69 -22.88
N LEU A 408 -7.21 4.88 -23.35
CA LEU A 408 -5.83 4.96 -22.89
C LEU A 408 -5.13 6.26 -23.34
N SER A 409 -5.51 6.87 -24.46
CA SER A 409 -4.97 8.16 -24.87
C SER A 409 -5.29 9.29 -23.87
N ILE A 410 -6.32 9.12 -23.07
CA ILE A 410 -6.74 10.10 -22.06
C ILE A 410 -6.16 9.72 -20.68
N THR A 411 -6.23 8.43 -20.29
CA THR A 411 -5.85 7.99 -18.96
C THR A 411 -4.36 7.66 -18.84
N ARG A 412 -3.82 6.93 -19.84
CA ARG A 412 -2.42 6.45 -19.87
C ARG A 412 -1.85 6.43 -21.29
N PRO A 413 -1.54 7.60 -21.90
CA PRO A 413 -1.12 7.69 -23.32
C PRO A 413 0.07 6.79 -23.68
N GLN A 414 1.02 6.60 -22.76
CA GLN A 414 2.21 5.77 -22.96
C GLN A 414 1.88 4.27 -23.10
N ALA A 415 0.76 3.81 -22.54
CA ALA A 415 0.36 2.41 -22.60
C ALA A 415 0.16 1.91 -24.04
N ILE A 416 -0.24 2.83 -24.94
CA ILE A 416 -0.47 2.51 -26.37
C ILE A 416 0.85 2.20 -27.06
N SER A 417 1.91 2.99 -26.80
CA SER A 417 3.21 2.83 -27.48
C SER A 417 4.04 1.67 -26.93
N LYS A 418 3.69 1.14 -25.77
CA LYS A 418 4.42 0.07 -25.07
C LYS A 418 3.75 -1.31 -25.17
N GLU A 419 2.66 -1.42 -25.92
CA GLU A 419 1.87 -2.65 -26.05
C GLU A 419 1.52 -3.30 -24.68
N ILE A 420 1.23 -2.45 -23.68
CA ILE A 420 0.87 -2.92 -22.32
C ILE A 420 -0.42 -3.78 -22.34
N VAL A 421 -1.26 -3.55 -23.36
CA VAL A 421 -2.41 -4.40 -23.66
C VAL A 421 -2.26 -4.95 -25.07
N ALA A 422 -2.20 -6.25 -25.17
CA ALA A 422 -2.04 -6.94 -26.46
C ALA A 422 -3.17 -6.58 -27.44
N GLY A 423 -2.78 -6.30 -28.69
CA GLY A 423 -3.73 -5.92 -29.75
C GLY A 423 -4.04 -4.41 -29.86
N LEU A 424 -3.35 -3.56 -29.09
CA LEU A 424 -3.44 -2.09 -29.19
C LEU A 424 -2.32 -1.48 -30.02
#